data_586029382aff66c198b3947973689e86
#
_entry.id   586029382aff66c198b3947973689e86
#
_cell.length_a   1.000
_cell.length_b   1.000
_cell.length_c   1.000
_cell.angle_alpha   90.00
_cell.angle_beta   90.00
_cell.angle_gamma   90.00
#
_symmetry.space_group_name_H-M   'P 1'
#
loop_
_entity.id
_entity.type
_entity.pdbx_description
1 polymer ?
#
loop_
_entity_poly.entity_id
_entity_poly.type
_entity_poly.pdbx_seq_one_letter_code
_entity_poly.pdbx_strand_id
1 'polypeptide(L)'
;MAERGTTVQADANGLLTNAADAPRMAPFQDWARDLFVYRQRNFLKDDPMFVNCLPPGGPRMFQNRYGFQFLEDRDRRRVFVMMGGGNRNWRLIYTDGREQKGQVEGDADNPLYFGRAVGRWEGEALVVDTKGFNERFWFANGGLPHTQQLHLVERFSRPDFDTLRYDVTIDDPGAYTRTWSAGWTLSWVPGEDMPEYFCQDNRP
;
A
#
# COMPACT_ATOMS: atom_id res chain seq x y z
N MET A 1 17.68 -12.72 0.21
CA MET A 1 17.45 -11.53 1.05
C MET A 1 17.29 -10.36 0.09
N ALA A 2 16.12 -9.68 0.09
CA ALA A 2 15.98 -8.44 -0.65
C ALA A 2 16.81 -7.37 0.08
N GLU A 3 17.68 -6.64 -0.63
CA GLU A 3 18.43 -5.53 -0.05
C GLU A 3 17.43 -4.45 0.41
N ARG A 4 17.56 -4.00 1.66
CA ARG A 4 16.85 -2.80 2.12
C ARG A 4 17.35 -1.62 1.30
N GLY A 5 16.43 -0.87 0.72
CA GLY A 5 16.75 0.34 -0.01
C GLY A 5 17.56 1.31 0.86
N THR A 6 18.48 2.02 0.25
CA THR A 6 19.20 3.12 0.90
C THR A 6 18.19 4.13 1.46
N THR A 7 18.42 4.61 2.67
CA THR A 7 17.56 5.62 3.30
C THR A 7 17.61 6.91 2.49
N VAL A 8 16.59 7.14 1.69
CA VAL A 8 16.39 8.39 0.97
C VAL A 8 15.46 9.25 1.79
N GLN A 9 15.79 10.52 1.97
CA GLN A 9 14.97 11.42 2.75
C GLN A 9 13.80 11.96 1.93
N ALA A 10 12.60 11.79 2.48
CA ALA A 10 11.38 12.33 1.94
C ALA A 10 10.61 13.09 3.04
N ASP A 11 9.80 14.05 2.64
CA ASP A 11 8.90 14.75 3.54
C ASP A 11 7.69 13.87 3.93
N ALA A 12 6.78 14.40 4.74
CA ALA A 12 5.55 13.73 5.17
C ALA A 12 4.61 13.34 4.02
N ASN A 13 4.77 13.94 2.85
CA ASN A 13 4.00 13.64 1.65
C ASN A 13 4.71 12.62 0.74
N GLY A 14 5.88 12.13 1.14
CA GLY A 14 6.71 11.24 0.33
C GLY A 14 7.46 11.95 -0.81
N LEU A 15 7.57 13.28 -0.74
CA LEU A 15 8.37 14.05 -1.70
C LEU A 15 9.84 14.02 -1.31
N LEU A 16 10.68 13.71 -2.27
CA LEU A 16 12.13 13.68 -2.05
C LEU A 16 12.67 15.08 -1.78
N THR A 17 13.48 15.21 -0.74
CA THR A 17 14.22 16.43 -0.45
C THR A 17 15.18 16.78 -1.59
N ASN A 18 15.73 15.76 -2.27
CA ASN A 18 16.54 15.91 -3.46
C ASN A 18 16.05 14.98 -4.57
N ALA A 19 15.56 15.54 -5.67
CA ALA A 19 15.05 14.76 -6.81
C ALA A 19 16.12 13.86 -7.47
N ALA A 20 17.41 14.16 -7.30
CA ALA A 20 18.50 13.32 -7.77
C ALA A 20 18.58 11.96 -7.03
N ASP A 21 17.91 11.84 -5.89
CA ASP A 21 17.83 10.59 -5.14
C ASP A 21 16.75 9.63 -5.67
N ALA A 22 15.91 10.06 -6.61
CA ALA A 22 14.84 9.23 -7.17
C ALA A 22 15.31 7.84 -7.63
N PRO A 23 16.43 7.68 -8.35
CA PRO A 23 16.93 6.34 -8.73
C PRO A 23 17.31 5.44 -7.55
N ARG A 24 17.52 6.04 -6.36
CA ARG A 24 17.90 5.31 -5.14
C ARG A 24 16.68 4.84 -4.33
N MET A 25 15.48 5.35 -4.64
CA MET A 25 14.24 4.97 -3.93
C MET A 25 13.85 3.52 -4.18
N ALA A 26 13.99 3.07 -5.42
CA ALA A 26 13.64 1.71 -5.83
C ALA A 26 14.41 1.32 -7.10
N PRO A 27 14.54 0.03 -7.41
CA PRO A 27 15.23 -0.45 -8.62
C PRO A 27 14.32 -0.31 -9.86
N PHE A 28 14.01 0.91 -10.26
CA PHE A 28 13.07 1.20 -11.33
C PHE A 28 13.49 0.67 -12.70
N GLN A 29 12.50 0.29 -13.52
CA GLN A 29 12.61 0.36 -14.98
C GLN A 29 12.70 1.84 -15.40
N ASP A 30 13.28 2.13 -16.57
CA ASP A 30 13.52 3.52 -17.01
C ASP A 30 12.24 4.36 -17.07
N TRP A 31 11.17 3.85 -17.67
CA TRP A 31 9.88 4.54 -17.75
C TRP A 31 9.29 4.82 -16.36
N ALA A 32 9.42 3.87 -15.44
CA ALA A 32 8.88 3.99 -14.09
C ALA A 32 9.63 5.05 -13.28
N ARG A 33 10.95 5.12 -13.43
CA ARG A 33 11.77 6.18 -12.85
C ARG A 33 11.37 7.54 -13.39
N ASP A 34 11.21 7.68 -14.70
CA ASP A 34 10.89 8.96 -15.33
C ASP A 34 9.48 9.43 -14.92
N LEU A 35 8.52 8.52 -14.82
CA LEU A 35 7.18 8.79 -14.30
C LEU A 35 7.23 9.18 -12.81
N PHE A 36 8.03 8.49 -12.00
CA PHE A 36 8.19 8.84 -10.58
C PHE A 36 8.75 10.27 -10.43
N VAL A 37 9.80 10.62 -11.18
CA VAL A 37 10.38 11.98 -11.16
C VAL A 37 9.37 13.03 -11.61
N TYR A 38 8.56 12.73 -12.64
CA TYR A 38 7.47 13.61 -13.06
C TYR A 38 6.45 13.83 -11.93
N ARG A 39 5.99 12.77 -11.28
CA ARG A 39 5.02 12.83 -10.17
C ARG A 39 5.54 13.60 -8.97
N GLN A 40 6.84 13.48 -8.66
CA GLN A 40 7.50 14.27 -7.61
C GLN A 40 7.39 15.79 -7.86
N ARG A 41 7.48 16.23 -9.11
CA ARG A 41 7.40 17.64 -9.50
C ARG A 41 5.96 18.14 -9.63
N ASN A 42 5.00 17.23 -9.79
CA ASN A 42 3.58 17.53 -10.02
C ASN A 42 2.69 16.97 -8.89
N PHE A 43 3.23 16.89 -7.69
CA PHE A 43 2.50 16.40 -6.52
C PHE A 43 1.19 17.18 -6.32
N LEU A 44 0.14 16.47 -5.92
CA LEU A 44 -1.25 16.92 -5.80
C LEU A 44 -1.95 17.27 -7.14
N LYS A 45 -1.23 17.45 -8.23
CA LYS A 45 -1.82 17.81 -9.52
C LYS A 45 -2.41 16.60 -10.25
N ASP A 46 -1.69 15.48 -10.21
CA ASP A 46 -2.05 14.26 -10.93
C ASP A 46 -2.32 13.05 -10.00
N ASP A 47 -2.27 13.26 -8.68
CA ASP A 47 -2.52 12.19 -7.72
C ASP A 47 -3.99 11.75 -7.73
N PRO A 48 -4.30 10.51 -8.13
CA PRO A 48 -5.67 10.06 -8.27
C PRO A 48 -6.50 10.12 -6.97
N MET A 49 -5.83 9.98 -5.81
CA MET A 49 -6.50 10.10 -4.51
C MET A 49 -6.98 11.53 -4.26
N PHE A 50 -6.18 12.53 -4.59
CA PHE A 50 -6.53 13.93 -4.35
C PHE A 50 -7.38 14.52 -5.47
N VAL A 51 -7.06 14.21 -6.73
CA VAL A 51 -7.75 14.80 -7.89
C VAL A 51 -9.11 14.16 -8.15
N ASN A 52 -9.21 12.83 -7.98
CA ASN A 52 -10.40 12.07 -8.35
C ASN A 52 -11.05 11.32 -7.18
N CYS A 53 -10.58 11.53 -5.94
CA CYS A 53 -11.06 10.80 -4.76
C CYS A 53 -10.98 9.26 -4.90
N LEU A 54 -10.00 8.76 -5.64
CA LEU A 54 -9.81 7.33 -5.81
C LEU A 54 -9.16 6.71 -4.56
N PRO A 55 -9.43 5.41 -4.27
CA PRO A 55 -8.85 4.74 -3.12
C PRO A 55 -7.31 4.71 -3.15
N PRO A 56 -6.64 4.85 -2.00
CA PRO A 56 -5.20 4.60 -1.90
C PRO A 56 -4.96 3.09 -1.89
N GLY A 57 -4.52 2.53 -3.00
CA GLY A 57 -4.21 1.10 -3.07
C GLY A 57 -2.86 0.73 -2.46
N GLY A 58 -2.63 -0.57 -2.28
CA GLY A 58 -1.35 -1.13 -1.83
C GLY A 58 -0.85 -0.57 -0.49
N PRO A 59 0.47 -0.44 -0.32
CA PRO A 59 1.08 0.05 0.92
C PRO A 59 0.67 1.48 1.31
N ARG A 60 0.23 2.28 0.35
CA ARG A 60 -0.20 3.66 0.60
C ARG A 60 -1.35 3.77 1.58
N MET A 61 -2.20 2.74 1.67
CA MET A 61 -3.28 2.71 2.65
C MET A 61 -2.78 2.88 4.10
N PHE A 62 -1.54 2.45 4.40
CA PHE A 62 -0.91 2.57 5.71
C PHE A 62 -0.07 3.85 5.87
N GLN A 63 -0.01 4.71 4.86
CA GLN A 63 0.71 5.99 4.88
C GLN A 63 -0.23 7.18 5.07
N ASN A 64 -1.51 6.96 5.31
CA ASN A 64 -2.47 8.03 5.53
C ASN A 64 -2.48 8.47 7.00
N ARG A 65 -2.75 9.76 7.23
CA ARG A 65 -2.77 10.38 8.55
C ARG A 65 -4.07 10.14 9.35
N TYR A 66 -5.08 9.55 8.74
CA TYR A 66 -6.38 9.31 9.37
C TYR A 66 -6.46 7.96 10.06
N GLY A 67 -5.38 7.21 10.05
CA GLY A 67 -5.28 5.91 10.69
C GLY A 67 -6.02 4.79 9.98
N PHE A 68 -5.90 3.62 10.55
CA PHE A 68 -6.59 2.41 10.12
C PHE A 68 -6.80 1.47 11.31
N GLN A 69 -7.71 0.53 11.15
CA GLN A 69 -8.04 -0.45 12.17
C GLN A 69 -8.15 -1.85 11.54
N PHE A 70 -7.58 -2.84 12.22
CA PHE A 70 -7.82 -4.24 11.91
C PHE A 70 -9.06 -4.74 12.65
N LEU A 71 -9.95 -5.41 11.93
CA LEU A 71 -11.12 -6.10 12.49
C LEU A 71 -11.09 -7.55 12.04
N GLU A 72 -10.94 -8.48 13.00
CA GLU A 72 -10.93 -9.90 12.72
C GLU A 72 -12.35 -10.50 12.81
N ASP A 73 -12.80 -11.12 11.71
CA ASP A 73 -13.99 -11.99 11.68
C ASP A 73 -13.51 -13.45 11.75
N ARG A 74 -13.45 -13.98 12.98
CA ARG A 74 -12.90 -15.31 13.26
C ARG A 74 -13.78 -16.41 12.69
N ASP A 75 -15.09 -16.26 12.74
CA ASP A 75 -16.03 -17.28 12.26
C ASP A 75 -15.88 -17.54 10.77
N ARG A 76 -15.59 -16.48 10.00
CA ARG A 76 -15.38 -16.57 8.56
C ARG A 76 -13.90 -16.57 8.15
N ARG A 77 -12.99 -16.61 9.14
CA ARG A 77 -11.52 -16.61 8.94
C ARG A 77 -11.08 -15.53 7.95
N ARG A 78 -11.31 -14.28 8.30
CA ARG A 78 -10.94 -13.11 7.50
C ARG A 78 -10.66 -11.91 8.37
N VAL A 79 -9.86 -11.00 7.82
CA VAL A 79 -9.49 -9.75 8.46
C VAL A 79 -9.89 -8.60 7.55
N PHE A 80 -10.55 -7.61 8.10
CA PHE A 80 -10.81 -6.33 7.45
C PHE A 80 -9.77 -5.32 7.93
N VAL A 81 -9.17 -4.59 6.99
CA VAL A 81 -8.39 -3.40 7.30
C VAL A 81 -9.26 -2.21 6.90
N MET A 82 -9.82 -1.55 7.90
CA MET A 82 -10.64 -0.36 7.73
C MET A 82 -9.74 0.88 7.72
N MET A 83 -10.00 1.83 6.83
CA MET A 83 -9.20 3.05 6.70
C MET A 83 -10.02 4.27 7.05
N GLY A 84 -9.44 5.18 7.84
CA GLY A 84 -10.06 6.44 8.22
C GLY A 84 -10.11 7.48 7.10
N GLY A 85 -9.23 7.36 6.10
CA GLY A 85 -9.17 8.26 4.94
C GLY A 85 -9.40 7.57 3.61
N GLY A 86 -9.48 8.33 2.52
CA GLY A 86 -9.62 7.78 1.17
C GLY A 86 -10.99 7.16 0.88
N ASN A 87 -12.07 7.85 1.26
CA ASN A 87 -13.47 7.45 1.04
C ASN A 87 -13.93 6.23 1.85
N ARG A 88 -13.43 6.05 3.08
CA ARG A 88 -13.84 4.97 4.00
C ARG A 88 -13.77 3.58 3.37
N ASN A 89 -12.66 3.30 2.75
CA ASN A 89 -12.44 2.01 2.14
C ASN A 89 -12.03 0.96 3.18
N TRP A 90 -12.25 -0.27 2.83
CA TRP A 90 -11.71 -1.41 3.57
C TRP A 90 -11.04 -2.37 2.61
N ARG A 91 -10.06 -3.07 3.13
CA ARG A 91 -9.41 -4.19 2.45
C ARG A 91 -9.80 -5.47 3.14
N LEU A 92 -10.16 -6.48 2.38
CA LEU A 92 -10.48 -7.81 2.89
C LEU A 92 -9.30 -8.75 2.67
N ILE A 93 -8.88 -9.43 3.74
CA ILE A 93 -7.84 -10.44 3.73
C ILE A 93 -8.46 -11.76 4.17
N TYR A 94 -8.41 -12.78 3.34
CA TYR A 94 -8.89 -14.11 3.68
C TYR A 94 -7.80 -14.91 4.39
N THR A 95 -8.12 -15.50 5.56
CA THR A 95 -7.21 -16.31 6.38
C THR A 95 -7.69 -17.74 6.49
N ASP A 96 -8.50 -18.19 5.57
CA ASP A 96 -9.11 -19.53 5.55
C ASP A 96 -8.27 -20.61 4.85
N GLY A 97 -7.05 -20.28 4.45
CA GLY A 97 -6.11 -21.20 3.81
C GLY A 97 -6.31 -21.37 2.32
N ARG A 98 -7.14 -20.53 1.68
CA ARG A 98 -7.30 -20.55 0.22
C ARG A 98 -5.99 -20.20 -0.50
N GLU A 99 -5.85 -20.67 -1.73
CA GLU A 99 -4.73 -20.32 -2.58
C GLU A 99 -4.81 -18.86 -3.08
N GLN A 100 -3.66 -18.21 -3.22
CA GLN A 100 -3.53 -16.92 -3.89
C GLN A 100 -3.58 -17.11 -5.41
N LYS A 101 -4.71 -16.79 -6.01
CA LYS A 101 -4.90 -16.92 -7.48
C LYS A 101 -4.73 -15.60 -8.25
N GLY A 102 -4.60 -14.49 -7.52
CA GLY A 102 -4.49 -13.15 -8.13
C GLY A 102 -5.80 -12.70 -8.75
N GLN A 103 -6.24 -13.40 -9.78
CA GLN A 103 -7.53 -13.20 -10.44
C GLN A 103 -8.44 -14.40 -10.19
N VAL A 104 -9.72 -14.16 -10.01
CA VAL A 104 -10.75 -15.22 -9.96
C VAL A 104 -11.29 -15.41 -11.35
N GLU A 105 -11.52 -16.64 -11.76
CA GLU A 105 -12.13 -16.97 -13.05
C GLU A 105 -13.48 -16.23 -13.21
N GLY A 106 -13.65 -15.50 -14.31
CA GLY A 106 -14.79 -14.60 -14.52
C GLY A 106 -14.60 -13.17 -14.02
N ASP A 107 -13.56 -12.90 -13.22
CA ASP A 107 -13.19 -11.59 -12.66
C ASP A 107 -11.89 -11.05 -13.29
N ALA A 108 -11.38 -11.72 -14.31
CA ALA A 108 -10.10 -11.42 -14.96
C ALA A 108 -10.01 -9.98 -15.47
N ASP A 109 -11.15 -9.40 -15.84
CA ASP A 109 -11.25 -8.05 -16.40
C ASP A 109 -11.50 -6.96 -15.35
N ASN A 110 -11.53 -7.30 -14.04
CA ASN A 110 -11.81 -6.35 -12.98
C ASN A 110 -10.72 -6.35 -11.89
N PRO A 111 -9.53 -5.82 -12.19
CA PRO A 111 -8.48 -5.63 -11.19
C PRO A 111 -8.90 -4.57 -10.15
N LEU A 112 -8.49 -4.78 -8.90
CA LEU A 112 -8.95 -4.03 -7.74
C LEU A 112 -7.91 -3.01 -7.25
N TYR A 113 -8.35 -1.95 -6.57
CA TYR A 113 -7.45 -1.00 -5.89
C TYR A 113 -6.64 -1.65 -4.76
N PHE A 114 -7.22 -2.61 -4.05
CA PHE A 114 -6.59 -3.29 -2.92
C PHE A 114 -6.12 -4.70 -3.26
N GLY A 115 -6.26 -5.11 -4.51
CA GLY A 115 -5.97 -6.45 -4.96
C GLY A 115 -6.83 -7.52 -4.27
N ARG A 116 -6.43 -8.77 -4.45
CA ARG A 116 -6.99 -9.93 -3.74
C ARG A 116 -5.95 -10.44 -2.76
N ALA A 117 -6.29 -10.38 -1.48
CA ALA A 117 -5.37 -10.65 -0.39
C ALA A 117 -5.71 -11.97 0.31
N VAL A 118 -4.70 -12.82 0.44
CA VAL A 118 -4.74 -14.05 1.23
C VAL A 118 -3.72 -13.94 2.35
N GLY A 119 -4.15 -14.14 3.58
CA GLY A 119 -3.32 -14.04 4.77
C GLY A 119 -3.12 -15.38 5.46
N ARG A 120 -1.99 -15.48 6.17
CA ARG A 120 -1.72 -16.56 7.10
C ARG A 120 -1.01 -16.02 8.34
N TRP A 121 -1.25 -16.65 9.45
CA TRP A 121 -0.52 -16.35 10.68
C TRP A 121 0.79 -17.15 10.73
N GLU A 122 1.88 -16.48 10.98
CA GLU A 122 3.20 -17.06 11.24
C GLU A 122 3.64 -16.63 12.65
N GLY A 123 3.29 -17.45 13.64
CA GLY A 123 3.37 -17.05 15.03
C GLY A 123 2.43 -15.87 15.30
N GLU A 124 2.98 -14.76 15.78
CA GLU A 124 2.23 -13.52 16.05
C GLU A 124 2.20 -12.53 14.86
N ALA A 125 2.75 -12.90 13.71
CA ALA A 125 2.75 -12.07 12.55
C ALA A 125 1.70 -12.51 11.53
N LEU A 126 0.94 -11.54 11.00
CA LEU A 126 0.07 -11.74 9.85
C LEU A 126 0.88 -11.50 8.58
N VAL A 127 1.04 -12.55 7.77
CA VAL A 127 1.66 -12.46 6.44
C VAL A 127 0.58 -12.48 5.38
N VAL A 128 0.59 -11.49 4.49
CA VAL A 128 -0.45 -11.28 3.48
C VAL A 128 0.17 -11.27 2.10
N ASP A 129 -0.33 -12.14 1.24
CA ASP A 129 0.02 -12.24 -0.18
C ASP A 129 -1.09 -11.58 -1.01
N THR A 130 -0.74 -10.62 -1.87
CA THR A 130 -1.72 -9.83 -2.62
C THR A 130 -1.33 -9.65 -4.07
N LYS A 131 -2.27 -9.95 -4.96
CA LYS A 131 -2.17 -9.79 -6.43
C LYS A 131 -3.47 -9.22 -6.98
N GLY A 132 -3.51 -8.93 -8.28
CA GLY A 132 -4.72 -8.49 -8.98
C GLY A 132 -5.04 -7.02 -8.73
N PHE A 133 -4.03 -6.18 -8.72
CA PHE A 133 -4.16 -4.74 -8.63
C PHE A 133 -4.47 -4.09 -9.99
N ASN A 134 -5.28 -3.00 -9.97
CA ASN A 134 -5.40 -2.11 -11.10
C ASN A 134 -4.28 -1.05 -11.07
N GLU A 135 -4.11 -0.29 -12.16
CA GLU A 135 -3.10 0.76 -12.28
C GLU A 135 -3.61 2.18 -11.94
N ARG A 136 -4.80 2.30 -11.33
CA ARG A 136 -5.50 3.57 -11.15
C ARG A 136 -5.13 4.30 -9.87
N PHE A 137 -4.13 3.86 -9.13
CA PHE A 137 -3.68 4.48 -7.88
C PHE A 137 -2.17 4.65 -7.84
N TRP A 138 -1.70 5.53 -6.99
CA TRP A 138 -0.28 5.58 -6.63
C TRP A 138 -0.05 4.65 -5.46
N PHE A 139 0.90 3.75 -5.61
CA PHE A 139 1.09 2.67 -4.66
C PHE A 139 1.86 3.08 -3.38
N ALA A 140 2.42 4.30 -3.36
CA ALA A 140 2.96 4.95 -2.17
C ALA A 140 2.78 6.47 -2.26
N ASN A 141 2.85 7.17 -1.13
CA ASN A 141 2.98 8.62 -1.13
C ASN A 141 4.22 9.02 -1.96
N GLY A 142 4.14 10.15 -2.65
CA GLY A 142 5.19 10.58 -3.57
C GLY A 142 5.12 9.97 -4.96
N GLY A 143 4.21 9.04 -5.23
CA GLY A 143 3.85 8.65 -6.59
C GLY A 143 4.63 7.48 -7.19
N LEU A 144 5.05 6.50 -6.37
CA LEU A 144 5.67 5.28 -6.90
C LEU A 144 4.74 4.60 -7.92
N PRO A 145 5.21 4.34 -9.15
CA PRO A 145 4.44 3.67 -10.18
C PRO A 145 4.42 2.15 -9.97
N HIS A 146 3.41 1.52 -10.54
CA HIS A 146 3.30 0.06 -10.60
C HIS A 146 2.52 -0.33 -11.85
N THR A 147 2.52 -1.63 -12.16
CA THR A 147 1.72 -2.24 -13.22
C THR A 147 0.72 -3.24 -12.64
N GLN A 148 -0.10 -3.87 -13.50
CA GLN A 148 -0.99 -4.96 -13.10
C GLN A 148 -0.23 -6.24 -12.67
N GLN A 149 1.08 -6.30 -12.92
CA GLN A 149 1.94 -7.39 -12.46
C GLN A 149 2.33 -7.27 -10.98
N LEU A 150 1.91 -6.18 -10.32
CA LEU A 150 2.23 -5.93 -8.92
C LEU A 150 1.80 -7.09 -8.03
N HIS A 151 2.77 -7.66 -7.34
CA HIS A 151 2.63 -8.67 -6.31
C HIS A 151 3.25 -8.15 -5.01
N LEU A 152 2.49 -8.15 -3.94
CA LEU A 152 2.94 -7.72 -2.63
C LEU A 152 2.93 -8.91 -1.66
N VAL A 153 4.01 -9.05 -0.90
CA VAL A 153 4.03 -9.87 0.30
C VAL A 153 4.27 -8.97 1.49
N GLU A 154 3.27 -8.84 2.33
CA GLU A 154 3.25 -7.91 3.46
C GLU A 154 3.32 -8.68 4.77
N ARG A 155 4.01 -8.14 5.76
CA ARG A 155 4.14 -8.71 7.09
C ARG A 155 3.79 -7.67 8.13
N PHE A 156 2.80 -7.97 8.94
CA PHE A 156 2.38 -7.17 10.08
C PHE A 156 2.77 -7.92 11.35
N SER A 157 3.54 -7.28 12.22
CA SER A 157 3.96 -7.84 13.51
C SER A 157 3.93 -6.77 14.59
N ARG A 158 3.71 -7.21 15.84
CA ARG A 158 3.70 -6.31 17.01
C ARG A 158 4.91 -6.64 17.87
N PRO A 159 6.02 -5.90 17.74
CA PRO A 159 7.21 -6.11 18.58
C PRO A 159 6.96 -5.74 20.04
N ASP A 160 6.00 -4.85 20.30
CA ASP A 160 5.55 -4.43 21.63
C ASP A 160 4.07 -4.00 21.59
N PHE A 161 3.53 -3.55 22.74
CA PHE A 161 2.11 -3.19 22.87
C PHE A 161 1.72 -1.99 21.98
N ASP A 162 2.60 -1.01 21.88
CA ASP A 162 2.30 0.29 21.24
C ASP A 162 2.76 0.37 19.78
N THR A 163 3.46 -0.65 19.30
CA THR A 163 4.10 -0.60 17.97
C THR A 163 3.56 -1.70 17.05
N LEU A 164 3.14 -1.28 15.85
CA LEU A 164 2.93 -2.18 14.70
C LEU A 164 4.08 -2.02 13.72
N ARG A 165 4.79 -3.09 13.45
CA ARG A 165 5.80 -3.17 12.40
C ARG A 165 5.15 -3.64 11.11
N TYR A 166 5.30 -2.88 10.05
CA TYR A 166 4.91 -3.23 8.69
C TYR A 166 6.15 -3.37 7.82
N ASP A 167 6.30 -4.53 7.19
CA ASP A 167 7.30 -4.80 6.18
C ASP A 167 6.60 -5.29 4.91
N VAL A 168 7.08 -4.86 3.74
CA VAL A 168 6.51 -5.23 2.46
C VAL A 168 7.60 -5.57 1.45
N THR A 169 7.42 -6.68 0.76
CA THR A 169 8.20 -7.06 -0.42
C THR A 169 7.37 -6.78 -1.66
N ILE A 170 7.98 -6.08 -2.60
CA ILE A 170 7.39 -5.61 -3.85
C ILE A 170 8.03 -6.37 -5.00
N ASP A 171 7.21 -7.05 -5.77
CA ASP A 171 7.58 -7.72 -7.01
C ASP A 171 6.67 -7.24 -8.14
N ASP A 172 7.20 -6.45 -9.03
CA ASP A 172 6.50 -5.91 -10.21
C ASP A 172 7.52 -5.75 -11.36
N PRO A 173 7.74 -6.80 -12.14
CA PRO A 173 8.74 -6.78 -13.20
C PRO A 173 8.42 -5.78 -14.32
N GLY A 174 7.17 -5.33 -14.42
CA GLY A 174 6.78 -4.26 -15.33
C GLY A 174 7.32 -2.88 -14.92
N ALA A 175 7.47 -2.62 -13.62
CA ALA A 175 7.90 -1.33 -13.10
C ALA A 175 9.31 -1.34 -12.49
N TYR A 176 9.80 -2.48 -12.04
CA TYR A 176 11.08 -2.61 -11.33
C TYR A 176 11.95 -3.70 -11.94
N THR A 177 13.26 -3.49 -11.93
CA THR A 177 14.25 -4.41 -12.50
C THR A 177 14.54 -5.63 -11.62
N ARG A 178 14.13 -5.59 -10.35
CA ARG A 178 14.20 -6.68 -9.38
C ARG A 178 13.21 -6.48 -8.25
N THR A 179 12.91 -7.54 -7.52
CA THR A 179 12.17 -7.49 -6.26
C THR A 179 12.93 -6.65 -5.22
N TRP A 180 12.20 -5.85 -4.45
CA TRP A 180 12.75 -5.00 -3.40
C TRP A 180 11.80 -4.92 -2.20
N SER A 181 12.24 -4.33 -1.09
CA SER A 181 11.48 -4.28 0.14
C SER A 181 11.50 -2.88 0.76
N ALA A 182 10.42 -2.57 1.43
CA ALA A 182 10.26 -1.38 2.26
C ALA A 182 9.59 -1.75 3.59
N GLY A 183 9.56 -0.81 4.54
CA GLY A 183 8.87 -1.02 5.79
C GLY A 183 9.04 0.16 6.73
N TRP A 184 8.10 0.27 7.66
CA TRP A 184 8.08 1.30 8.71
C TRP A 184 7.35 0.81 9.95
N THR A 185 7.40 1.60 10.99
CA THR A 185 6.64 1.39 12.22
C THR A 185 5.48 2.35 12.31
N LEU A 186 4.41 1.89 12.93
CA LEU A 186 3.17 2.63 13.17
C LEU A 186 2.87 2.55 14.67
N SER A 187 2.43 3.66 15.25
CA SER A 187 2.12 3.72 16.68
C SER A 187 0.65 3.42 16.92
N TRP A 188 0.36 2.72 18.02
CA TRP A 188 -0.98 2.58 18.54
C TRP A 188 -1.46 3.93 19.13
N VAL A 189 -2.71 4.29 18.85
CA VAL A 189 -3.34 5.51 19.39
C VAL A 189 -4.60 5.06 20.16
N PRO A 190 -4.48 4.82 21.47
CA PRO A 190 -5.57 4.34 22.29
C PRO A 190 -6.63 5.43 22.50
N GLY A 191 -7.90 5.02 22.49
CA GLY A 191 -9.02 5.91 22.83
C GLY A 191 -9.43 6.90 21.73
N GLU A 192 -8.83 6.82 20.54
CA GLU A 192 -9.27 7.59 19.39
C GLU A 192 -10.11 6.74 18.46
N ASP A 193 -11.26 7.26 18.06
CA ASP A 193 -12.06 6.68 16.98
C ASP A 193 -11.56 7.15 15.62
N MET A 194 -11.77 6.33 14.60
CA MET A 194 -11.47 6.74 13.23
C MET A 194 -12.37 7.90 12.83
N PRO A 195 -11.81 9.03 12.33
CA PRO A 195 -12.59 10.18 11.96
C PRO A 195 -13.51 9.88 10.79
N GLU A 196 -14.61 10.60 10.73
CA GLU A 196 -15.44 10.66 9.54
C GLU A 196 -14.71 11.50 8.48
N TYR A 197 -14.52 10.92 7.29
CA TYR A 197 -13.84 11.59 6.20
C TYR A 197 -14.55 11.32 4.87
N PHE A 198 -14.87 12.40 4.15
CA PHE A 198 -15.38 12.36 2.79
C PHE A 198 -14.49 13.23 1.90
N CYS A 199 -13.89 12.63 0.90
CA CYS A 199 -12.99 13.33 -0.01
C CYS A 199 -13.65 14.55 -0.70
N GLN A 200 -14.93 14.46 -0.98
CA GLN A 200 -15.70 15.53 -1.65
C GLN A 200 -15.85 16.78 -0.80
N ASP A 201 -15.91 16.63 0.53
CA ASP A 201 -16.06 17.76 1.46
C ASP A 201 -14.82 18.64 1.53
N ASN A 202 -13.68 18.14 1.05
CA ASN A 202 -12.40 18.85 1.03
C ASN A 202 -12.06 19.45 -0.34
N ARG A 203 -12.97 19.43 -1.30
CA ARG A 203 -12.79 20.14 -2.57
C ARG A 203 -13.19 21.59 -2.39
N PRO A 204 -12.32 22.55 -2.81
CA PRO A 204 -12.65 23.96 -2.83
C PRO A 204 -13.76 24.25 -3.83
#